data_7ee82addb2c1755e1f568e669e55eb94
#
_entry.id   7ee82addb2c1755e1f568e669e55eb94
#
_cell.length_a   1.000
_cell.length_b   1.000
_cell.length_c   1.000
_cell.angle_alpha   90.00
_cell.angle_beta   90.00
_cell.angle_gamma   90.00
#
_symmetry.space_group_name_H-M   'P 1'
#
loop_
_entity.id
_entity.type
_entity.pdbx_description
1 polymer ?
#
loop_
_entity_poly.entity_id
_entity_poly.type
_entity_poly.pdbx_seq_one_letter_code
_entity_poly.pdbx_strand_id
1 'polypeptide(L)'
;MHFPLKQLAAATLLAASLSVMSTAVFANITPEQSTAILKGFNETSVNDFRGFLSTLAKSDLGKTADVGPAISAFLDNQTLSADQQNDIHRLLGIYTRVKYGKAALDTLRELVEIPTFNVDGVPQYKNPKFIRIADKIQALAESFDLNFRNVDNRVYEISLAGSGDEVVGIHAHADVVPVTPENWVLKDGTHLDPFKVTLIGDRMYGRGTEDDKNGIVVAMYAMKVIKEEKLPLARNFKLLVDTTEETSGDAIPYYFERNPTPQYNLALDGGYPVVIAEKGYGTVMATFPRRKGEGKGAEIIAMTGGMATNQIPSASVATFVSEKPAEFAASLQNAGTAYAKRNGGDFEVSAKVVGKDVKLTVTGVSAHSSEPEAGINPVARMLELIHSVDGKIALKHNHITDAARYASDNWGLDYLGGKLGVGFSDDFMGPLTTSLTFVGLDDNAFKLAVNLRVPKGKSPEKLKAEIAEKLSAWDKKTKVNVDFTYSVAEPMFRNPEGEWVKALLAVASENLGMEHKFGTSAGATSVHELPNGVQFGLARPEVKYTGHTDNEFKTVDQFLLDLQIVTEMMGRIGQLPTL
;
A
#
# COMPACT_ATOMS: atom_id res chain seq x y z
N MET A 1 39.57 -56.83 46.02
CA MET A 1 38.57 -57.57 45.22
C MET A 1 38.38 -56.87 43.91
N HIS A 2 38.85 -57.46 42.83
CA HIS A 2 38.80 -56.92 41.48
C HIS A 2 37.47 -57.29 40.81
N PHE A 3 36.82 -56.32 40.15
CA PHE A 3 35.74 -56.56 39.18
C PHE A 3 36.18 -56.07 37.80
N PRO A 4 36.02 -56.86 36.78
CA PRO A 4 36.41 -56.46 35.43
C PRO A 4 35.31 -55.72 34.69
N LEU A 5 35.70 -54.64 33.97
CA LEU A 5 34.87 -53.93 33.00
C LEU A 5 34.59 -54.83 31.78
N LYS A 6 33.32 -55.02 31.45
CA LYS A 6 32.89 -55.51 30.15
C LYS A 6 32.60 -54.31 29.24
N GLN A 7 33.32 -54.23 28.13
CA GLN A 7 33.03 -53.30 27.04
C GLN A 7 31.73 -53.71 26.33
N LEU A 8 30.74 -52.81 26.29
CA LEU A 8 29.64 -52.87 25.32
C LEU A 8 29.99 -51.93 24.17
N ALA A 9 30.19 -52.50 22.99
CA ALA A 9 30.27 -51.74 21.75
C ALA A 9 28.85 -51.28 21.35
N ALA A 10 28.58 -50.00 21.42
CA ALA A 10 27.36 -49.39 20.87
C ALA A 10 27.66 -49.03 19.41
N ALA A 11 27.01 -49.73 18.49
CA ALA A 11 26.99 -49.37 17.07
C ALA A 11 26.12 -48.14 16.88
N THR A 12 26.72 -46.99 16.64
CA THR A 12 26.01 -45.76 16.25
C THR A 12 25.66 -45.85 14.76
N LEU A 13 24.39 -46.11 14.45
CA LEU A 13 23.85 -45.89 13.11
C LEU A 13 23.79 -44.39 12.89
N LEU A 14 24.67 -43.83 12.08
CA LEU A 14 24.57 -42.52 11.50
C LEU A 14 23.46 -42.58 10.42
N ALA A 15 22.24 -42.17 10.74
CA ALA A 15 21.26 -41.85 9.74
C ALA A 15 21.66 -40.49 9.13
N ALA A 16 22.30 -40.54 7.96
CA ALA A 16 22.49 -39.36 7.14
C ALA A 16 21.11 -38.92 6.62
N SER A 17 20.48 -37.96 7.29
CA SER A 17 19.39 -37.20 6.73
C SER A 17 19.98 -36.35 5.59
N LEU A 18 19.80 -36.81 4.35
CA LEU A 18 19.91 -35.91 3.20
C LEU A 18 18.82 -34.87 3.34
N SER A 19 19.16 -33.74 3.92
CA SER A 19 18.41 -32.51 3.68
C SER A 19 18.60 -32.16 2.20
N VAL A 20 17.61 -32.46 1.39
CA VAL A 20 17.48 -31.87 0.06
C VAL A 20 17.34 -30.37 0.32
N MET A 21 18.45 -29.64 0.30
CA MET A 21 18.38 -28.19 0.15
C MET A 21 17.74 -27.98 -1.23
N SER A 22 16.48 -27.54 -1.24
CA SER A 22 15.85 -27.00 -2.42
C SER A 22 16.70 -25.80 -2.84
N THR A 23 17.57 -26.00 -3.83
CA THR A 23 18.27 -24.89 -4.47
C THR A 23 17.21 -24.10 -5.20
N ALA A 24 17.03 -22.84 -4.83
CA ALA A 24 16.16 -21.94 -5.57
C ALA A 24 16.56 -21.99 -7.05
N VAL A 25 15.58 -22.32 -7.89
CA VAL A 25 15.76 -22.49 -9.33
C VAL A 25 15.51 -21.12 -9.96
N PHE A 26 16.54 -20.54 -10.57
CA PHE A 26 16.49 -19.20 -11.15
C PHE A 26 16.39 -19.26 -12.68
N ALA A 27 15.89 -18.20 -13.32
CA ALA A 27 16.07 -18.02 -14.75
C ALA A 27 17.52 -17.58 -15.03
N ASN A 28 18.08 -18.09 -16.12
CA ASN A 28 19.43 -17.75 -16.54
C ASN A 28 19.50 -16.42 -17.31
N ILE A 29 18.33 -15.92 -17.80
CA ILE A 29 18.25 -14.71 -18.60
C ILE A 29 18.32 -13.46 -17.71
N THR A 30 19.38 -12.68 -17.86
CA THR A 30 19.60 -11.44 -17.09
C THR A 30 18.76 -10.26 -17.59
N PRO A 31 18.62 -9.18 -16.79
CA PRO A 31 17.99 -7.94 -17.25
C PRO A 31 18.64 -7.32 -18.51
N GLU A 32 19.97 -7.41 -18.61
CA GLU A 32 20.72 -6.92 -19.78
C GLU A 32 20.41 -7.75 -21.02
N GLN A 33 20.33 -9.08 -20.88
CA GLN A 33 19.94 -9.97 -21.97
C GLN A 33 18.48 -9.73 -22.38
N SER A 34 17.57 -9.53 -21.43
CA SER A 34 16.18 -9.16 -21.69
C SER A 34 16.09 -7.85 -22.49
N THR A 35 16.88 -6.84 -22.09
CA THR A 35 16.96 -5.56 -22.81
C THR A 35 17.53 -5.74 -24.23
N ALA A 36 18.51 -6.61 -24.40
CA ALA A 36 19.09 -6.91 -25.72
C ALA A 36 18.07 -7.62 -26.63
N ILE A 37 17.28 -8.55 -26.10
CA ILE A 37 16.19 -9.22 -26.83
C ILE A 37 15.16 -8.17 -27.29
N LEU A 38 14.70 -7.30 -26.39
CA LEU A 38 13.69 -6.27 -26.69
C LEU A 38 14.10 -5.36 -27.85
N LYS A 39 15.41 -5.02 -27.98
CA LYS A 39 15.92 -4.20 -29.09
C LYS A 39 15.85 -4.90 -30.44
N GLY A 40 15.79 -6.22 -30.47
CA GLY A 40 15.73 -7.00 -31.71
C GLY A 40 14.33 -7.23 -32.26
N PHE A 41 13.28 -6.84 -31.52
CA PHE A 41 11.90 -7.13 -31.89
C PHE A 41 10.99 -5.89 -31.76
N ASN A 42 9.89 -5.93 -32.49
CA ASN A 42 8.79 -4.98 -32.39
C ASN A 42 7.46 -5.72 -32.59
N GLU A 43 6.34 -5.04 -32.31
CA GLU A 43 5.00 -5.61 -32.36
C GLU A 43 4.69 -6.36 -33.68
N THR A 44 5.12 -5.81 -34.83
CA THR A 44 4.84 -6.38 -36.14
C THR A 44 5.81 -7.50 -36.53
N SER A 45 6.91 -7.69 -35.80
CA SER A 45 7.92 -8.71 -36.07
C SER A 45 7.57 -10.09 -35.50
N VAL A 46 6.52 -10.16 -34.66
CA VAL A 46 6.13 -11.40 -33.94
C VAL A 46 4.64 -11.68 -34.17
N ASN A 47 4.33 -12.93 -34.56
CA ASN A 47 2.95 -13.37 -34.74
C ASN A 47 2.43 -14.09 -33.49
N ASP A 48 3.19 -15.05 -32.99
CA ASP A 48 2.92 -15.86 -31.81
C ASP A 48 4.22 -16.13 -31.05
N PHE A 49 4.12 -16.76 -29.88
CA PHE A 49 5.26 -17.02 -29.03
C PHE A 49 6.28 -17.98 -29.64
N ARG A 50 5.81 -19.03 -30.33
CA ARG A 50 6.72 -19.99 -31.02
C ARG A 50 7.47 -19.31 -32.17
N GLY A 51 6.83 -18.41 -32.91
CA GLY A 51 7.46 -17.59 -33.95
C GLY A 51 8.51 -16.64 -33.38
N PHE A 52 8.21 -16.02 -32.24
CA PHE A 52 9.17 -15.20 -31.48
C PHE A 52 10.40 -16.03 -31.09
N LEU A 53 10.21 -17.19 -30.45
CA LEU A 53 11.31 -18.08 -30.06
C LEU A 53 12.11 -18.58 -31.26
N SER A 54 11.44 -18.95 -32.37
CA SER A 54 12.09 -19.42 -33.60
C SER A 54 12.95 -18.33 -34.24
N THR A 55 12.57 -17.07 -34.13
CA THR A 55 13.34 -15.92 -34.59
C THR A 55 14.52 -15.62 -33.67
N LEU A 56 14.27 -15.65 -32.35
CA LEU A 56 15.31 -15.44 -31.33
C LEU A 56 16.40 -16.52 -31.42
N ALA A 57 16.05 -17.79 -31.63
CA ALA A 57 17.00 -18.91 -31.78
C ALA A 57 18.04 -18.68 -32.90
N LYS A 58 17.73 -17.87 -33.91
CA LYS A 58 18.64 -17.56 -35.02
C LYS A 58 19.60 -16.41 -34.69
N SER A 59 19.32 -15.62 -33.65
CA SER A 59 20.18 -14.51 -33.22
C SER A 59 21.41 -15.03 -32.45
N ASP A 60 22.42 -14.18 -32.30
CA ASP A 60 23.61 -14.53 -31.50
C ASP A 60 23.25 -14.79 -30.04
N LEU A 61 22.33 -14.00 -29.48
CA LEU A 61 21.86 -14.16 -28.09
C LEU A 61 21.09 -15.49 -27.90
N GLY A 62 20.22 -15.85 -28.86
CA GLY A 62 19.47 -17.10 -28.84
C GLY A 62 20.33 -18.36 -28.99
N LYS A 63 21.62 -18.22 -29.34
CA LYS A 63 22.60 -19.31 -29.43
C LYS A 63 23.50 -19.41 -28.19
N THR A 64 23.37 -18.51 -27.21
CA THR A 64 24.13 -18.57 -25.98
C THR A 64 23.77 -19.79 -25.14
N ALA A 65 24.67 -20.20 -24.25
CA ALA A 65 24.46 -21.35 -23.37
C ALA A 65 23.30 -21.11 -22.37
N ASP A 66 23.03 -19.87 -22.04
CA ASP A 66 21.99 -19.48 -21.07
C ASP A 66 20.58 -19.50 -21.70
N VAL A 67 20.44 -19.16 -22.96
CA VAL A 67 19.14 -18.95 -23.63
C VAL A 67 18.78 -20.08 -24.60
N GLY A 68 19.75 -20.53 -25.40
CA GLY A 68 19.54 -21.47 -26.50
C GLY A 68 18.95 -22.83 -26.11
N PRO A 69 19.43 -23.48 -25.05
CA PRO A 69 18.92 -24.79 -24.65
C PRO A 69 17.43 -24.81 -24.29
N ALA A 70 16.94 -23.78 -23.60
CA ALA A 70 15.52 -23.67 -23.24
C ALA A 70 14.65 -23.49 -24.49
N ILE A 71 15.07 -22.61 -25.42
CA ILE A 71 14.35 -22.37 -26.67
C ILE A 71 14.29 -23.65 -27.52
N SER A 72 15.44 -24.34 -27.70
CA SER A 72 15.48 -25.57 -28.51
C SER A 72 14.57 -26.65 -27.92
N ALA A 73 14.68 -26.92 -26.62
CA ALA A 73 13.86 -27.90 -25.96
C ALA A 73 12.36 -27.60 -26.07
N PHE A 74 11.96 -26.32 -25.92
CA PHE A 74 10.56 -25.90 -26.08
C PHE A 74 10.07 -26.07 -27.52
N LEU A 75 10.85 -25.64 -28.50
CA LEU A 75 10.48 -25.75 -29.92
C LEU A 75 10.37 -27.20 -30.39
N ASP A 76 11.21 -28.08 -29.84
CA ASP A 76 11.23 -29.52 -30.12
C ASP A 76 10.20 -30.31 -29.28
N ASN A 77 9.38 -29.64 -28.46
CA ASN A 77 8.40 -30.24 -27.52
C ASN A 77 9.03 -31.24 -26.55
N GLN A 78 10.27 -31.01 -26.13
CA GLN A 78 10.93 -31.82 -25.12
C GLN A 78 10.47 -31.45 -23.71
N THR A 79 10.63 -32.36 -22.75
CA THR A 79 10.43 -32.06 -21.33
C THR A 79 11.47 -31.05 -20.89
N LEU A 80 11.03 -29.90 -20.36
CA LEU A 80 11.89 -28.84 -19.85
C LEU A 80 12.34 -29.14 -18.41
N SER A 81 13.60 -28.86 -18.10
CA SER A 81 14.02 -28.75 -16.71
C SER A 81 13.38 -27.53 -16.04
N ALA A 82 13.42 -27.46 -14.70
CA ALA A 82 12.86 -26.31 -13.96
C ALA A 82 13.51 -24.98 -14.37
N ASP A 83 14.82 -24.93 -14.57
CA ASP A 83 15.53 -23.73 -15.06
C ASP A 83 15.05 -23.34 -16.46
N GLN A 84 14.95 -24.32 -17.37
CA GLN A 84 14.44 -24.07 -18.72
C GLN A 84 12.99 -23.60 -18.72
N GLN A 85 12.15 -24.11 -17.82
CA GLN A 85 10.77 -23.59 -17.66
C GLN A 85 10.77 -22.13 -17.24
N ASN A 86 11.61 -21.75 -16.27
CA ASN A 86 11.75 -20.36 -15.83
C ASN A 86 12.24 -19.46 -16.96
N ASP A 87 13.22 -19.90 -17.76
CA ASP A 87 13.69 -19.16 -18.92
C ASP A 87 12.56 -18.97 -19.97
N ILE A 88 11.77 -19.99 -20.22
CA ILE A 88 10.62 -19.90 -21.15
C ILE A 88 9.56 -18.94 -20.60
N HIS A 89 9.27 -18.94 -19.30
CA HIS A 89 8.33 -17.97 -18.72
C HIS A 89 8.88 -16.53 -18.77
N ARG A 90 10.18 -16.34 -18.56
CA ARG A 90 10.86 -15.05 -18.78
C ARG A 90 10.71 -14.57 -20.21
N LEU A 91 10.98 -15.46 -21.17
CA LEU A 91 10.81 -15.16 -22.60
C LEU A 91 9.36 -14.88 -22.98
N LEU A 92 8.39 -15.53 -22.33
CA LEU A 92 6.96 -15.23 -22.49
C LEU A 92 6.63 -13.81 -22.02
N GLY A 93 7.16 -13.40 -20.86
CA GLY A 93 7.02 -12.02 -20.36
C GLY A 93 7.59 -11.00 -21.34
N ILE A 94 8.80 -11.25 -21.88
CA ILE A 94 9.44 -10.40 -22.91
C ILE A 94 8.59 -10.35 -24.18
N TYR A 95 8.10 -11.50 -24.64
CA TYR A 95 7.17 -11.57 -25.80
C TYR A 95 5.91 -10.74 -25.56
N THR A 96 5.31 -10.85 -24.37
CA THR A 96 4.12 -10.08 -24.01
C THR A 96 4.37 -8.57 -24.08
N ARG A 97 5.49 -8.13 -23.55
CA ARG A 97 5.94 -6.73 -23.64
C ARG A 97 6.09 -6.26 -25.10
N VAL A 98 6.70 -7.07 -25.95
CA VAL A 98 6.89 -6.76 -27.38
C VAL A 98 5.56 -6.74 -28.13
N LYS A 99 4.74 -7.77 -27.94
CA LYS A 99 3.52 -8.00 -28.73
C LYS A 99 2.37 -7.11 -28.32
N TYR A 100 2.19 -6.90 -27.01
CA TYR A 100 1.01 -6.28 -26.45
C TYR A 100 1.28 -4.97 -25.70
N GLY A 101 2.54 -4.56 -25.56
CA GLY A 101 2.90 -3.38 -24.75
C GLY A 101 2.17 -2.12 -25.18
N LYS A 102 2.09 -1.86 -26.51
CA LYS A 102 1.35 -0.70 -27.02
C LYS A 102 -0.15 -0.78 -26.72
N ALA A 103 -0.76 -1.92 -26.97
CA ALA A 103 -2.19 -2.13 -26.73
C ALA A 103 -2.54 -2.01 -25.22
N ALA A 104 -1.67 -2.52 -24.35
CA ALA A 104 -1.81 -2.37 -22.90
C ALA A 104 -1.72 -0.91 -22.45
N LEU A 105 -0.78 -0.13 -23.00
CA LEU A 105 -0.69 1.32 -22.76
C LEU A 105 -1.95 2.06 -23.21
N ASP A 106 -2.49 1.72 -24.39
CA ASP A 106 -3.72 2.33 -24.89
C ASP A 106 -4.92 1.97 -24.01
N THR A 107 -5.00 0.71 -23.51
CA THR A 107 -6.02 0.28 -22.55
C THR A 107 -5.91 1.05 -21.22
N LEU A 108 -4.70 1.24 -20.67
CA LEU A 108 -4.52 2.04 -19.45
C LEU A 108 -5.05 3.47 -19.63
N ARG A 109 -4.75 4.11 -20.76
CA ARG A 109 -5.28 5.45 -21.09
C ARG A 109 -6.81 5.48 -21.05
N GLU A 110 -7.46 4.49 -21.66
CA GLU A 110 -8.92 4.40 -21.68
C GLU A 110 -9.54 4.18 -20.30
N LEU A 111 -8.88 3.41 -19.42
CA LEU A 111 -9.36 3.24 -18.03
C LEU A 111 -9.17 4.50 -17.19
N VAL A 112 -8.07 5.23 -17.38
CA VAL A 112 -7.81 6.50 -16.68
C VAL A 112 -8.84 7.58 -17.03
N GLU A 113 -9.38 7.58 -18.25
CA GLU A 113 -10.44 8.52 -18.66
C GLU A 113 -11.77 8.34 -17.93
N ILE A 114 -11.92 7.31 -17.10
CA ILE A 114 -13.10 7.07 -16.28
C ILE A 114 -12.79 7.47 -14.84
N PRO A 115 -13.28 8.62 -14.34
CA PRO A 115 -12.95 9.14 -13.02
C PRO A 115 -13.72 8.42 -11.91
N THR A 116 -13.18 7.33 -11.42
CA THR A 116 -13.78 6.42 -10.44
C THR A 116 -13.40 6.79 -9.00
N PHE A 117 -13.61 8.03 -8.61
CA PHE A 117 -13.44 8.47 -7.22
C PHE A 117 -14.77 8.51 -6.46
N ASN A 118 -14.68 8.49 -5.13
CA ASN A 118 -15.83 8.56 -4.24
C ASN A 118 -16.56 9.89 -4.37
N VAL A 119 -17.90 9.83 -4.34
CA VAL A 119 -18.78 11.00 -4.34
C VAL A 119 -19.67 10.94 -3.11
N ASP A 120 -19.63 11.99 -2.29
CA ASP A 120 -20.40 12.06 -1.05
C ASP A 120 -21.89 11.76 -1.27
N GLY A 121 -22.42 10.86 -0.45
CA GLY A 121 -23.82 10.45 -0.49
C GLY A 121 -24.19 9.50 -1.64
N VAL A 122 -23.23 9.11 -2.51
CA VAL A 122 -23.46 8.15 -3.59
C VAL A 122 -22.63 6.89 -3.35
N PRO A 123 -23.24 5.76 -2.97
CA PRO A 123 -22.51 4.50 -2.85
C PRO A 123 -21.80 4.13 -4.16
N GLN A 124 -20.55 3.70 -4.10
CA GLN A 124 -19.74 3.41 -5.29
C GLN A 124 -20.42 2.43 -6.24
N TYR A 125 -21.05 1.36 -5.73
CA TYR A 125 -21.78 0.38 -6.54
C TYR A 125 -23.03 0.93 -7.28
N LYS A 126 -23.44 2.18 -6.98
CA LYS A 126 -24.51 2.94 -7.67
C LYS A 126 -23.99 4.09 -8.52
N ASN A 127 -22.69 4.40 -8.42
CA ASN A 127 -22.11 5.49 -9.16
C ASN A 127 -21.94 5.11 -10.64
N PRO A 128 -22.49 5.89 -11.60
CA PRO A 128 -22.40 5.58 -13.03
C PRO A 128 -20.98 5.42 -13.57
N LYS A 129 -19.97 6.02 -12.91
CA LYS A 129 -18.57 5.89 -13.31
C LYS A 129 -18.04 4.45 -13.06
N PHE A 130 -18.45 3.84 -11.94
CA PHE A 130 -18.11 2.45 -11.65
C PHE A 130 -18.85 1.47 -12.54
N ILE A 131 -20.08 1.77 -12.95
CA ILE A 131 -20.78 0.96 -13.97
C ILE A 131 -20.06 1.05 -15.31
N ARG A 132 -19.65 2.25 -15.73
CA ARG A 132 -18.92 2.45 -16.99
C ARG A 132 -17.56 1.73 -17.02
N ILE A 133 -16.80 1.73 -15.92
CA ILE A 133 -15.52 1.00 -15.88
C ILE A 133 -15.75 -0.51 -15.88
N ALA A 134 -16.81 -1.02 -15.22
CA ALA A 134 -17.21 -2.42 -15.29
C ALA A 134 -17.50 -2.85 -16.74
N ASP A 135 -18.29 -2.06 -17.48
CA ASP A 135 -18.62 -2.33 -18.88
C ASP A 135 -17.34 -2.37 -19.75
N LYS A 136 -16.38 -1.48 -19.46
CA LYS A 136 -15.11 -1.44 -20.17
C LYS A 136 -14.24 -2.66 -19.89
N ILE A 137 -14.13 -3.07 -18.62
CA ILE A 137 -13.39 -4.27 -18.21
C ILE A 137 -14.08 -5.53 -18.77
N GLN A 138 -15.40 -5.58 -18.76
CA GLN A 138 -16.15 -6.68 -19.38
C GLN A 138 -15.85 -6.82 -20.86
N ALA A 139 -15.96 -5.72 -21.62
CA ALA A 139 -15.67 -5.73 -23.06
C ALA A 139 -14.23 -6.18 -23.36
N LEU A 140 -13.27 -5.77 -22.52
CA LEU A 140 -11.88 -6.20 -22.63
C LEU A 140 -11.74 -7.70 -22.34
N ALA A 141 -12.35 -8.21 -21.27
CA ALA A 141 -12.33 -9.63 -20.93
C ALA A 141 -12.95 -10.50 -22.05
N GLU A 142 -14.09 -10.08 -22.58
CA GLU A 142 -14.74 -10.76 -23.73
C GLU A 142 -13.83 -10.77 -24.96
N SER A 143 -13.15 -9.67 -25.27
CA SER A 143 -12.20 -9.60 -26.39
C SER A 143 -10.97 -10.50 -26.21
N PHE A 144 -10.65 -10.87 -24.98
CA PHE A 144 -9.54 -11.78 -24.62
C PHE A 144 -10.02 -13.22 -24.41
N ASP A 145 -11.31 -13.49 -24.66
CA ASP A 145 -11.95 -14.79 -24.38
C ASP A 145 -11.78 -15.24 -22.91
N LEU A 146 -11.75 -14.27 -21.97
CA LEU A 146 -11.71 -14.51 -20.52
C LEU A 146 -13.11 -14.48 -19.93
N ASN A 147 -13.34 -15.27 -18.87
CA ASN A 147 -14.60 -15.21 -18.16
C ASN A 147 -14.69 -13.94 -17.31
N PHE A 148 -15.80 -13.24 -17.39
CA PHE A 148 -16.08 -12.04 -16.60
C PHE A 148 -17.34 -12.23 -15.77
N ARG A 149 -17.32 -11.73 -14.53
CA ARG A 149 -18.48 -11.68 -13.64
C ARG A 149 -18.48 -10.36 -12.85
N ASN A 150 -19.52 -9.58 -13.01
CA ASN A 150 -19.77 -8.41 -12.17
C ASN A 150 -20.53 -8.83 -10.91
N VAL A 151 -19.91 -8.67 -9.73
CA VAL A 151 -20.52 -9.00 -8.44
C VAL A 151 -21.08 -7.73 -7.81
N ASP A 152 -22.35 -7.44 -8.14
CA ASP A 152 -23.16 -6.34 -7.59
C ASP A 152 -22.51 -4.95 -7.72
N ASN A 153 -21.73 -4.70 -8.77
CA ASN A 153 -20.92 -3.51 -9.01
C ASN A 153 -19.93 -3.18 -7.86
N ARG A 154 -19.56 -4.19 -7.07
CA ARG A 154 -18.59 -4.04 -5.97
C ARG A 154 -17.25 -4.67 -6.31
N VAL A 155 -17.26 -5.84 -6.95
CA VAL A 155 -16.07 -6.53 -7.41
C VAL A 155 -16.28 -7.02 -8.84
N TYR A 156 -15.31 -6.78 -9.71
CA TYR A 156 -15.30 -7.35 -11.05
C TYR A 156 -14.31 -8.51 -11.06
N GLU A 157 -14.83 -9.71 -11.25
CA GLU A 157 -14.04 -10.95 -11.31
C GLU A 157 -13.74 -11.32 -12.74
N ILE A 158 -12.46 -11.49 -13.08
CA ILE A 158 -11.97 -12.03 -14.34
C ILE A 158 -11.27 -13.35 -14.03
N SER A 159 -11.59 -14.44 -14.71
CA SER A 159 -11.01 -15.75 -14.39
C SER A 159 -10.40 -16.45 -15.59
N LEU A 160 -9.30 -17.16 -15.32
CA LEU A 160 -8.57 -18.03 -16.22
C LEU A 160 -8.46 -19.41 -15.58
N ALA A 161 -9.04 -20.42 -16.24
CA ALA A 161 -9.08 -21.78 -15.73
C ALA A 161 -7.73 -22.50 -15.93
N GLY A 162 -7.32 -23.25 -14.92
CA GLY A 162 -6.28 -24.26 -14.97
C GLY A 162 -6.86 -25.68 -14.87
N SER A 163 -6.01 -26.68 -14.70
CA SER A 163 -6.40 -28.09 -14.64
C SER A 163 -6.68 -28.60 -13.21
N GLY A 164 -6.24 -27.87 -12.18
CA GLY A 164 -6.41 -28.22 -10.76
C GLY A 164 -7.49 -27.40 -10.06
N ASP A 165 -7.63 -27.63 -8.75
CA ASP A 165 -8.65 -27.00 -7.91
C ASP A 165 -8.14 -25.76 -7.16
N GLU A 166 -6.81 -25.58 -7.04
CA GLU A 166 -6.23 -24.43 -6.36
C GLU A 166 -6.54 -23.15 -7.13
N VAL A 167 -6.78 -22.07 -6.38
CA VAL A 167 -7.06 -20.75 -6.92
C VAL A 167 -6.04 -19.74 -6.39
N VAL A 168 -5.44 -18.96 -7.30
CA VAL A 168 -4.64 -17.79 -7.00
C VAL A 168 -5.50 -16.55 -7.27
N GLY A 169 -5.75 -15.76 -6.24
CA GLY A 169 -6.39 -14.44 -6.32
C GLY A 169 -5.36 -13.37 -6.60
N ILE A 170 -5.58 -12.60 -7.64
CA ILE A 170 -4.82 -11.38 -7.96
C ILE A 170 -5.74 -10.21 -7.66
N HIS A 171 -5.30 -9.29 -6.83
CA HIS A 171 -6.08 -8.13 -6.42
C HIS A 171 -5.52 -6.87 -7.06
N ALA A 172 -6.41 -6.06 -7.60
CA ALA A 172 -6.18 -4.72 -8.09
C ALA A 172 -7.45 -3.89 -7.83
N HIS A 173 -7.38 -2.57 -7.89
CA HIS A 173 -8.57 -1.77 -7.66
C HIS A 173 -8.86 -0.77 -8.78
N ALA A 174 -10.15 -0.44 -8.93
CA ALA A 174 -10.63 0.46 -9.97
C ALA A 174 -10.92 1.86 -9.44
N ASP A 175 -11.16 2.01 -8.14
CA ASP A 175 -11.35 3.32 -7.54
C ASP A 175 -10.02 4.07 -7.43
N VAL A 176 -10.12 5.38 -7.29
CA VAL A 176 -8.96 6.28 -7.16
C VAL A 176 -9.28 7.36 -6.16
N VAL A 177 -8.28 7.91 -5.48
CA VAL A 177 -8.48 9.06 -4.58
C VAL A 177 -8.96 10.29 -5.35
N PRO A 178 -9.78 11.16 -4.74
CA PRO A 178 -10.23 12.41 -5.34
C PRO A 178 -9.07 13.32 -5.73
N VAL A 179 -9.30 14.19 -6.69
CA VAL A 179 -8.32 15.17 -7.17
C VAL A 179 -8.83 16.60 -6.99
N THR A 180 -7.89 17.54 -6.85
CA THR A 180 -8.11 18.98 -6.99
C THR A 180 -7.49 19.41 -8.33
N PRO A 181 -8.26 19.56 -9.41
CA PRO A 181 -7.70 19.77 -10.75
C PRO A 181 -6.78 21.00 -10.85
N GLU A 182 -7.03 22.03 -10.04
CA GLU A 182 -6.21 23.24 -9.98
C GLU A 182 -4.78 22.99 -9.52
N ASN A 183 -4.54 21.90 -8.79
CA ASN A 183 -3.22 21.51 -8.31
C ASN A 183 -2.44 20.68 -9.34
N TRP A 184 -3.10 20.21 -10.41
CA TRP A 184 -2.44 19.40 -11.46
C TRP A 184 -1.66 20.29 -12.41
N VAL A 185 -0.59 20.89 -11.87
CA VAL A 185 0.29 21.81 -12.57
C VAL A 185 1.74 21.38 -12.32
N LEU A 186 2.50 21.19 -13.40
CA LEU A 186 3.92 20.87 -13.30
C LEU A 186 4.76 22.11 -12.90
N LYS A 187 5.99 21.87 -12.50
CA LYS A 187 6.91 22.94 -12.05
C LYS A 187 7.18 24.03 -13.12
N ASP A 188 7.02 23.68 -14.40
CA ASP A 188 7.15 24.59 -15.53
C ASP A 188 5.88 25.36 -15.86
N GLY A 189 4.79 25.16 -15.09
CA GLY A 189 3.50 25.78 -15.30
C GLY A 189 2.57 25.02 -16.24
N THR A 190 2.95 23.84 -16.74
CA THR A 190 2.08 23.00 -17.58
C THR A 190 0.90 22.47 -16.78
N HIS A 191 -0.33 22.79 -17.20
CA HIS A 191 -1.56 22.25 -16.62
C HIS A 191 -1.86 20.87 -17.21
N LEU A 192 -2.20 19.93 -16.35
CA LEU A 192 -2.59 18.56 -16.70
C LEU A 192 -4.07 18.32 -16.39
N ASP A 193 -4.71 17.50 -17.20
CA ASP A 193 -6.00 16.92 -16.88
C ASP A 193 -5.76 15.58 -16.13
N PRO A 194 -6.17 15.44 -14.86
CA PRO A 194 -5.92 14.24 -14.08
C PRO A 194 -6.56 12.97 -14.67
N PHE A 195 -7.60 13.11 -15.48
CA PHE A 195 -8.31 11.99 -16.12
C PHE A 195 -8.07 11.88 -17.62
N LYS A 196 -6.96 12.45 -18.10
CA LYS A 196 -6.48 12.28 -19.47
C LYS A 196 -4.99 12.05 -19.46
N VAL A 197 -4.55 10.81 -19.71
CA VAL A 197 -3.12 10.50 -19.69
C VAL A 197 -2.34 11.43 -20.63
N THR A 198 -1.42 12.19 -20.05
CA THR A 198 -0.50 13.06 -20.76
C THR A 198 0.90 12.49 -20.69
N LEU A 199 1.48 12.17 -21.85
CA LEU A 199 2.85 11.66 -21.94
C LEU A 199 3.83 12.82 -22.08
N ILE A 200 4.75 12.94 -21.12
CA ILE A 200 5.85 13.92 -21.14
C ILE A 200 7.16 13.17 -20.86
N GLY A 201 8.04 13.10 -21.85
CA GLY A 201 9.19 12.20 -21.78
C GLY A 201 8.75 10.74 -21.69
N ASP A 202 9.16 10.05 -20.67
CA ASP A 202 8.77 8.67 -20.35
C ASP A 202 7.63 8.58 -19.32
N ARG A 203 7.07 9.70 -18.86
CA ARG A 203 6.07 9.73 -17.81
C ARG A 203 4.66 9.89 -18.35
N MET A 204 3.80 8.97 -17.99
CA MET A 204 2.36 9.00 -18.24
C MET A 204 1.67 9.62 -17.03
N TYR A 205 1.39 10.91 -17.09
CA TYR A 205 0.66 11.62 -16.03
C TYR A 205 -0.84 11.34 -16.13
N GLY A 206 -1.44 10.95 -15.01
CA GLY A 206 -2.88 10.71 -14.90
C GLY A 206 -3.22 9.97 -13.61
N ARG A 207 -4.34 10.30 -12.98
CA ARG A 207 -4.84 9.64 -11.76
C ARG A 207 -5.24 8.19 -12.04
N GLY A 208 -4.64 7.23 -11.32
CA GLY A 208 -4.81 5.80 -11.54
C GLY A 208 -3.80 5.19 -12.50
N THR A 209 -2.80 5.98 -12.99
CA THR A 209 -1.72 5.41 -13.82
C THR A 209 -0.76 4.58 -12.99
N GLU A 210 -0.56 4.92 -11.72
CA GLU A 210 0.28 4.20 -10.77
C GLU A 210 -0.54 3.43 -9.74
N ASP A 211 -1.72 3.95 -9.37
CA ASP A 211 -2.55 3.47 -8.27
C ASP A 211 -4.04 3.44 -8.64
N ASP A 212 -4.65 2.27 -9.02
CA ASP A 212 -4.02 0.98 -9.39
C ASP A 212 -4.65 0.43 -10.70
N LYS A 213 -5.11 1.30 -11.61
CA LYS A 213 -5.66 0.86 -12.91
C LYS A 213 -4.61 0.14 -13.77
N ASN A 214 -3.32 0.42 -13.56
CA ASN A 214 -2.22 -0.31 -14.19
C ASN A 214 -2.23 -1.79 -13.79
N GLY A 215 -2.48 -2.13 -12.52
CA GLY A 215 -2.58 -3.52 -12.03
C GLY A 215 -3.66 -4.31 -12.75
N ILE A 216 -4.83 -3.71 -12.99
CA ILE A 216 -5.91 -4.31 -13.77
C ILE A 216 -5.41 -4.67 -15.18
N VAL A 217 -4.76 -3.73 -15.84
CA VAL A 217 -4.34 -3.90 -17.24
C VAL A 217 -3.26 -4.97 -17.37
N VAL A 218 -2.19 -4.90 -16.56
CA VAL A 218 -1.10 -5.87 -16.67
C VAL A 218 -1.56 -7.30 -16.35
N ALA A 219 -2.45 -7.47 -15.37
CA ALA A 219 -3.02 -8.78 -15.05
C ALA A 219 -3.89 -9.33 -16.19
N MET A 220 -4.76 -8.51 -16.77
CA MET A 220 -5.63 -8.95 -17.87
C MET A 220 -4.84 -9.33 -19.13
N TYR A 221 -3.80 -8.59 -19.48
CA TYR A 221 -2.96 -8.94 -20.63
C TYR A 221 -2.08 -10.17 -20.36
N ALA A 222 -1.62 -10.38 -19.14
CA ALA A 222 -0.93 -11.61 -18.75
C ALA A 222 -1.87 -12.84 -18.90
N MET A 223 -3.11 -12.75 -18.39
CA MET A 223 -4.13 -13.81 -18.55
C MET A 223 -4.44 -14.08 -20.03
N LYS A 224 -4.58 -13.02 -20.85
CA LYS A 224 -4.76 -13.12 -22.30
C LYS A 224 -3.66 -13.95 -22.95
N VAL A 225 -2.41 -13.60 -22.70
CA VAL A 225 -1.27 -14.26 -23.35
C VAL A 225 -1.16 -15.72 -22.95
N ILE A 226 -1.32 -16.03 -21.69
CA ILE A 226 -1.29 -17.42 -21.19
C ILE A 226 -2.37 -18.26 -21.88
N LYS A 227 -3.58 -17.72 -22.02
CA LYS A 227 -4.70 -18.41 -22.69
C LYS A 227 -4.43 -18.55 -24.20
N GLU A 228 -4.03 -17.47 -24.87
CA GLU A 228 -3.81 -17.44 -26.32
C GLU A 228 -2.70 -18.40 -26.76
N GLU A 229 -1.59 -18.42 -26.01
CA GLU A 229 -0.45 -19.31 -26.25
C GLU A 229 -0.65 -20.72 -25.65
N LYS A 230 -1.82 -20.97 -25.03
CA LYS A 230 -2.24 -22.26 -24.47
C LYS A 230 -1.23 -22.85 -23.49
N LEU A 231 -0.66 -22.00 -22.62
CA LEU A 231 0.24 -22.49 -21.57
C LEU A 231 -0.56 -23.39 -20.60
N PRO A 232 -0.03 -24.57 -20.26
CA PRO A 232 -0.67 -25.40 -19.26
C PRO A 232 -0.58 -24.73 -17.90
N LEU A 233 -1.71 -24.64 -17.19
CA LEU A 233 -1.80 -24.17 -15.83
C LEU A 233 -2.26 -25.29 -14.92
N ALA A 234 -1.58 -25.53 -13.81
CA ALA A 234 -2.01 -26.44 -12.76
C ALA A 234 -3.06 -25.78 -11.84
N ARG A 235 -3.21 -24.45 -11.89
CA ARG A 235 -4.08 -23.64 -11.01
C ARG A 235 -4.96 -22.69 -11.76
N ASN A 236 -6.07 -22.35 -11.12
CA ASN A 236 -6.97 -21.30 -11.59
C ASN A 236 -6.44 -19.93 -11.13
N PHE A 237 -6.59 -18.90 -11.97
CA PHE A 237 -6.35 -17.52 -11.60
C PHE A 237 -7.66 -16.73 -11.60
N LYS A 238 -7.80 -15.85 -10.60
CA LYS A 238 -8.89 -14.88 -10.52
C LYS A 238 -8.31 -13.49 -10.28
N LEU A 239 -8.53 -12.59 -11.21
CA LEU A 239 -8.34 -11.16 -10.96
C LEU A 239 -9.60 -10.63 -10.30
N LEU A 240 -9.48 -10.05 -9.12
CA LEU A 240 -10.53 -9.42 -8.35
C LEU A 240 -10.27 -7.91 -8.35
N VAL A 241 -11.11 -7.19 -9.10
CA VAL A 241 -11.01 -5.73 -9.19
C VAL A 241 -11.94 -5.13 -8.15
N ASP A 242 -11.35 -4.57 -7.09
CA ASP A 242 -12.02 -3.88 -6.00
C ASP A 242 -12.54 -2.50 -6.47
N THR A 243 -13.63 -2.03 -5.89
CA THR A 243 -14.19 -0.70 -6.15
C THR A 243 -14.18 0.21 -4.93
N THR A 244 -13.63 -0.24 -3.81
CA THR A 244 -13.66 0.49 -2.52
C THR A 244 -12.34 0.45 -1.75
N GLU A 245 -11.22 0.10 -2.39
CA GLU A 245 -9.90 -0.02 -1.73
C GLU A 245 -9.50 1.31 -1.09
N GLU A 246 -9.64 2.39 -1.81
CA GLU A 246 -9.28 3.76 -1.43
C GLU A 246 -10.27 4.42 -0.44
N THR A 247 -11.30 3.69 -0.04
CA THR A 247 -12.40 4.26 0.75
C THR A 247 -12.75 3.39 1.96
N SER A 248 -13.83 2.59 1.83
CA SER A 248 -14.34 1.77 2.94
C SER A 248 -13.71 0.39 3.04
N GLY A 249 -13.08 -0.10 1.97
CA GLY A 249 -12.51 -1.44 1.90
C GLY A 249 -13.54 -2.56 2.04
N ASP A 250 -14.84 -2.29 1.81
CA ASP A 250 -15.92 -3.23 2.10
C ASP A 250 -16.30 -4.15 0.93
N ALA A 251 -15.80 -3.88 -0.28
CA ALA A 251 -16.17 -4.67 -1.45
C ALA A 251 -15.54 -6.08 -1.45
N ILE A 252 -14.27 -6.21 -1.08
CA ILE A 252 -13.60 -7.53 -0.97
C ILE A 252 -14.20 -8.39 0.15
N PRO A 253 -14.42 -7.91 1.38
CA PRO A 253 -15.19 -8.64 2.40
C PRO A 253 -16.58 -9.07 1.90
N TYR A 254 -17.34 -8.16 1.28
CA TYR A 254 -18.64 -8.46 0.68
C TYR A 254 -18.57 -9.61 -0.35
N TYR A 255 -17.53 -9.61 -1.19
CA TYR A 255 -17.29 -10.66 -2.17
C TYR A 255 -17.05 -12.02 -1.49
N PHE A 256 -16.18 -12.09 -0.48
CA PHE A 256 -15.83 -13.35 0.18
C PHE A 256 -16.89 -13.88 1.14
N GLU A 257 -17.84 -13.06 1.57
CA GLU A 257 -19.04 -13.59 2.24
C GLU A 257 -19.89 -14.50 1.34
N ARG A 258 -19.73 -14.39 0.01
CA ARG A 258 -20.58 -15.05 -1.01
C ARG A 258 -19.81 -15.98 -1.93
N ASN A 259 -18.49 -15.93 -1.88
CA ASN A 259 -17.61 -16.67 -2.78
C ASN A 259 -16.46 -17.32 -1.99
N PRO A 260 -15.97 -18.48 -2.41
CA PRO A 260 -14.79 -19.09 -1.79
C PRO A 260 -13.58 -18.18 -1.88
N THR A 261 -12.87 -18.06 -0.77
CA THR A 261 -11.60 -17.33 -0.72
C THR A 261 -10.50 -18.15 -1.42
N PRO A 262 -9.70 -17.55 -2.33
CA PRO A 262 -8.54 -18.19 -2.91
C PRO A 262 -7.54 -18.65 -1.85
N GLN A 263 -6.86 -19.76 -2.10
CA GLN A 263 -5.84 -20.28 -1.20
C GLN A 263 -4.59 -19.40 -1.13
N TYR A 264 -4.28 -18.71 -2.23
CA TYR A 264 -3.16 -17.79 -2.37
C TYR A 264 -3.66 -16.47 -2.93
N ASN A 265 -3.18 -15.36 -2.39
CA ASN A 265 -3.63 -14.03 -2.78
C ASN A 265 -2.45 -13.08 -2.95
N LEU A 266 -2.45 -12.27 -3.98
CA LEU A 266 -1.47 -11.20 -4.15
C LEU A 266 -2.15 -9.90 -4.58
N ALA A 267 -1.69 -8.78 -4.04
CA ALA A 267 -2.09 -7.44 -4.49
C ALA A 267 -1.02 -6.88 -5.43
N LEU A 268 -1.46 -6.37 -6.57
CA LEU A 268 -0.60 -5.62 -7.52
C LEU A 268 -0.54 -4.13 -7.16
N ASP A 269 -0.62 -3.84 -5.87
CA ASP A 269 -0.74 -2.51 -5.29
C ASP A 269 0.27 -2.37 -4.13
N GLY A 270 1.54 -2.50 -4.46
CA GLY A 270 2.60 -2.43 -3.47
C GLY A 270 3.98 -2.25 -4.08
N GLY A 271 5.01 -2.61 -3.31
CA GLY A 271 6.41 -2.50 -3.73
C GLY A 271 7.02 -3.80 -4.20
N TYR A 272 7.93 -3.72 -5.16
CA TYR A 272 8.82 -4.83 -5.48
C TYR A 272 9.92 -4.99 -4.41
N PRO A 273 10.52 -6.22 -4.24
CA PRO A 273 10.17 -7.44 -5.01
C PRO A 273 8.93 -8.16 -4.51
N VAL A 274 8.76 -8.38 -3.21
CA VAL A 274 7.59 -9.00 -2.57
C VAL A 274 7.51 -8.48 -1.15
N VAL A 275 6.35 -7.99 -0.76
CA VAL A 275 6.05 -7.59 0.62
C VAL A 275 5.34 -8.75 1.31
N ILE A 276 6.00 -9.38 2.27
CA ILE A 276 5.48 -10.51 3.05
C ILE A 276 4.99 -10.10 4.44
N ALA A 277 5.13 -8.83 4.78
CA ALA A 277 4.72 -8.31 6.08
C ALA A 277 4.11 -6.91 5.94
N GLU A 278 2.94 -6.74 6.53
CA GLU A 278 2.25 -5.46 6.68
C GLU A 278 2.02 -5.17 8.15
N LYS A 279 2.28 -3.95 8.61
CA LYS A 279 1.94 -3.59 9.98
C LYS A 279 0.44 -3.69 10.19
N GLY A 280 0.04 -4.21 11.35
CA GLY A 280 -1.31 -4.05 11.83
C GLY A 280 -1.64 -2.58 11.98
N TYR A 281 -2.90 -2.23 11.91
CA TYR A 281 -3.35 -0.85 11.97
C TYR A 281 -4.45 -0.68 13.02
N GLY A 282 -4.55 0.53 13.53
CA GLY A 282 -5.56 0.80 14.53
C GLY A 282 -5.75 2.28 14.81
N THR A 283 -6.77 2.55 15.60
CA THR A 283 -7.08 3.91 16.06
C THR A 283 -7.47 3.90 17.52
N VAL A 284 -6.84 4.77 18.29
CA VAL A 284 -7.33 5.19 19.60
C VAL A 284 -8.15 6.46 19.39
N MET A 285 -9.44 6.38 19.63
CA MET A 285 -10.34 7.55 19.57
C MET A 285 -10.63 8.00 20.99
N ALA A 286 -10.22 9.22 21.33
CA ALA A 286 -10.58 9.88 22.58
C ALA A 286 -11.74 10.84 22.33
N THR A 287 -12.75 10.82 23.22
CA THR A 287 -13.97 11.63 23.12
C THR A 287 -14.13 12.45 24.40
N PHE A 288 -14.19 13.77 24.24
CA PHE A 288 -14.30 14.74 25.32
C PHE A 288 -15.70 15.36 25.25
N PRO A 289 -16.60 15.02 26.20
CA PRO A 289 -17.95 15.57 26.22
C PRO A 289 -17.94 17.10 26.23
N ARG A 290 -18.79 17.71 25.42
CA ARG A 290 -18.85 19.16 25.26
C ARG A 290 -19.24 19.83 26.57
N ARG A 291 -18.47 20.81 27.01
CA ARG A 291 -18.74 21.59 28.20
C ARG A 291 -18.40 23.06 28.01
N LYS A 292 -19.09 23.92 28.76
CA LYS A 292 -18.82 25.36 28.77
C LYS A 292 -17.45 25.64 29.40
N GLY A 293 -16.75 26.63 28.87
CA GLY A 293 -15.47 27.06 29.41
C GLY A 293 -15.59 27.67 30.81
N GLU A 294 -14.72 27.26 31.71
CA GLU A 294 -14.59 27.76 33.08
C GLU A 294 -13.34 28.61 33.25
N GLY A 295 -13.40 29.60 34.15
CA GLY A 295 -12.30 30.52 34.41
C GLY A 295 -12.42 31.85 33.68
N LYS A 296 -11.31 32.60 33.58
CA LYS A 296 -11.24 33.91 32.96
C LYS A 296 -10.39 33.86 31.70
N GLY A 297 -10.64 34.78 30.77
CA GLY A 297 -9.85 34.93 29.56
C GLY A 297 -10.55 34.48 28.28
N ALA A 298 -9.78 34.22 27.24
CA ALA A 298 -10.31 33.76 25.97
C ALA A 298 -10.82 32.32 26.06
N GLU A 299 -11.75 31.97 25.19
CA GLU A 299 -12.30 30.61 25.11
C GLU A 299 -12.04 30.02 23.74
N ILE A 300 -11.45 28.84 23.69
CA ILE A 300 -11.34 28.06 22.46
C ILE A 300 -12.71 27.42 22.18
N ILE A 301 -13.28 27.73 21.02
CA ILE A 301 -14.64 27.32 20.66
C ILE A 301 -14.69 26.25 19.55
N ALA A 302 -13.62 26.14 18.79
CA ALA A 302 -13.47 25.12 17.74
C ALA A 302 -12.01 24.82 17.49
N MET A 303 -11.74 23.59 17.09
CA MET A 303 -10.46 23.17 16.54
C MET A 303 -10.71 22.10 15.49
N THR A 304 -10.00 22.18 14.37
CA THR A 304 -10.05 21.20 13.28
C THR A 304 -8.65 20.86 12.82
N GLY A 305 -8.47 19.60 12.39
CA GLY A 305 -7.24 19.11 11.80
C GLY A 305 -7.42 17.67 11.33
N GLY A 306 -7.11 17.39 10.07
CA GLY A 306 -7.30 16.10 9.43
C GLY A 306 -8.73 15.86 8.94
N MET A 307 -8.85 15.07 7.89
CA MET A 307 -10.11 14.57 7.33
C MET A 307 -10.20 13.04 7.42
N ALA A 308 -9.07 12.38 7.53
CA ALA A 308 -8.95 10.94 7.64
C ALA A 308 -8.03 10.55 8.80
N THR A 309 -8.26 9.37 9.39
CA THR A 309 -7.46 8.90 10.54
C THR A 309 -6.12 8.29 10.13
N ASN A 310 -5.91 8.02 8.85
CA ASN A 310 -4.67 7.45 8.30
C ASN A 310 -3.74 8.49 7.65
N GLN A 311 -4.03 9.80 7.81
CA GLN A 311 -3.22 10.86 7.20
C GLN A 311 -2.88 11.95 8.22
N ILE A 312 -1.62 12.35 8.27
CA ILE A 312 -1.15 13.59 8.91
C ILE A 312 -1.54 14.75 8.00
N PRO A 313 -2.36 15.72 8.44
CA PRO A 313 -2.78 16.82 7.58
C PRO A 313 -1.69 17.87 7.39
N SER A 314 -1.86 18.76 6.41
CA SER A 314 -0.96 19.89 6.17
C SER A 314 -1.21 21.09 7.10
N ALA A 315 -2.38 21.16 7.73
CA ALA A 315 -2.72 22.26 8.63
C ALA A 315 -3.68 21.83 9.76
N SER A 316 -3.64 22.58 10.86
CA SER A 316 -4.64 22.54 11.93
C SER A 316 -5.02 23.96 12.31
N VAL A 317 -6.32 24.20 12.60
CA VAL A 317 -6.88 25.52 12.90
C VAL A 317 -7.65 25.48 14.20
N ALA A 318 -7.37 26.42 15.12
CA ALA A 318 -8.14 26.64 16.34
C ALA A 318 -8.77 28.02 16.33
N THR A 319 -10.03 28.14 16.77
CA THR A 319 -10.78 29.39 16.83
C THR A 319 -11.07 29.76 18.28
N PHE A 320 -10.78 30.99 18.63
CA PHE A 320 -10.96 31.53 19.97
C PHE A 320 -11.87 32.75 19.94
N VAL A 321 -12.64 32.92 21.03
CA VAL A 321 -13.39 34.14 21.34
C VAL A 321 -12.68 34.83 22.50
N SER A 322 -12.45 36.16 22.39
CA SER A 322 -11.79 36.97 23.42
C SER A 322 -12.44 38.34 23.49
N GLU A 323 -12.53 38.91 24.70
CA GLU A 323 -12.96 40.29 24.92
C GLU A 323 -11.99 41.31 24.29
N LYS A 324 -10.73 40.91 24.13
CA LYS A 324 -9.62 41.70 23.57
C LYS A 324 -8.93 40.94 22.44
N PRO A 325 -9.54 40.73 21.30
CA PRO A 325 -9.04 39.82 20.26
C PRO A 325 -7.66 40.23 19.72
N ALA A 326 -7.36 41.51 19.57
CA ALA A 326 -6.07 41.97 19.07
C ALA A 326 -4.90 41.68 20.06
N GLU A 327 -5.10 41.97 21.37
CA GLU A 327 -4.10 41.69 22.41
C GLU A 327 -3.88 40.16 22.56
N PHE A 328 -4.98 39.41 22.49
CA PHE A 328 -4.93 37.93 22.58
C PHE A 328 -4.24 37.31 21.37
N ALA A 329 -4.54 37.77 20.14
CA ALA A 329 -3.85 37.31 18.93
C ALA A 329 -2.35 37.60 18.97
N ALA A 330 -1.94 38.77 19.42
CA ALA A 330 -0.51 39.12 19.61
C ALA A 330 0.17 38.18 20.62
N SER A 331 -0.49 37.90 21.75
CA SER A 331 0.02 36.98 22.77
C SER A 331 0.20 35.55 22.24
N LEU A 332 -0.80 35.04 21.49
CA LEU A 332 -0.74 33.74 20.83
C LEU A 332 0.36 33.69 19.75
N GLN A 333 0.50 34.74 18.94
CA GLN A 333 1.55 34.82 17.92
C GLN A 333 2.93 34.76 18.55
N ASN A 334 3.16 35.51 19.64
CA ASN A 334 4.43 35.49 20.37
C ASN A 334 4.73 34.09 20.95
N ALA A 335 3.72 33.47 21.56
CA ALA A 335 3.85 32.10 22.09
C ALA A 335 4.11 31.09 20.97
N GLY A 336 3.40 31.21 19.84
CA GLY A 336 3.59 30.35 18.66
C GLY A 336 4.97 30.49 18.05
N THR A 337 5.48 31.73 17.91
CA THR A 337 6.85 31.99 17.42
C THR A 337 7.90 31.37 18.37
N ALA A 338 7.72 31.52 19.68
CA ALA A 338 8.61 30.92 20.67
C ALA A 338 8.54 29.39 20.66
N TYR A 339 7.35 28.82 20.43
CA TYR A 339 7.13 27.38 20.30
C TYR A 339 7.83 26.84 19.04
N ALA A 340 7.63 27.46 17.88
CA ALA A 340 8.26 27.07 16.63
C ALA A 340 9.80 27.11 16.74
N LYS A 341 10.36 28.15 17.35
CA LYS A 341 11.81 28.26 17.58
C LYS A 341 12.37 27.10 18.44
N ARG A 342 11.60 26.62 19.44
CA ARG A 342 12.06 25.52 20.30
C ARG A 342 11.96 24.14 19.65
N ASN A 343 10.95 23.96 18.78
CA ASN A 343 10.64 22.65 18.23
C ASN A 343 11.13 22.42 16.80
N GLY A 344 11.91 23.34 16.24
CA GLY A 344 12.58 23.24 14.94
C GLY A 344 11.70 22.68 13.81
N GLY A 345 12.06 22.95 12.58
CA GLY A 345 11.40 22.35 11.44
C GLY A 345 10.64 23.34 10.56
N ASP A 346 10.21 22.87 9.42
CA ASP A 346 9.53 23.65 8.39
C ASP A 346 8.01 23.73 8.66
N PHE A 347 7.63 24.41 9.74
CA PHE A 347 6.24 24.68 10.05
C PHE A 347 6.02 26.12 10.51
N GLU A 348 4.84 26.64 10.26
CA GLU A 348 4.49 28.00 10.60
C GLU A 348 3.37 28.04 11.63
N VAL A 349 3.41 29.06 12.49
CA VAL A 349 2.34 29.38 13.43
C VAL A 349 1.86 30.81 13.17
N SER A 350 0.57 30.97 12.93
CA SER A 350 -0.05 32.26 12.64
C SER A 350 -1.30 32.47 13.50
N ALA A 351 -1.33 33.56 14.26
CA ALA A 351 -2.52 33.99 15.02
C ALA A 351 -3.05 35.31 14.46
N LYS A 352 -4.29 35.29 13.98
CA LYS A 352 -4.91 36.45 13.32
C LYS A 352 -6.32 36.71 13.84
N VAL A 353 -6.69 37.99 13.94
CA VAL A 353 -8.08 38.39 14.17
C VAL A 353 -8.88 38.23 12.86
N VAL A 354 -9.98 37.47 12.91
CA VAL A 354 -10.90 37.26 11.79
C VAL A 354 -12.30 37.57 12.25
N GLY A 355 -12.82 38.74 11.85
CA GLY A 355 -14.07 39.26 12.39
C GLY A 355 -13.94 39.59 13.90
N LYS A 356 -14.71 38.92 14.73
CA LYS A 356 -14.68 39.03 16.20
C LYS A 356 -13.85 37.94 16.88
N ASP A 357 -13.41 36.94 16.09
CA ASP A 357 -12.69 35.76 16.60
C ASP A 357 -11.19 35.86 16.35
N VAL A 358 -10.41 35.04 17.05
CA VAL A 358 -9.00 34.86 16.78
C VAL A 358 -8.77 33.45 16.23
N LYS A 359 -8.19 33.36 15.06
CA LYS A 359 -7.77 32.09 14.45
C LYS A 359 -6.28 31.86 14.67
N LEU A 360 -5.96 30.73 15.28
CA LEU A 360 -4.59 30.20 15.37
C LEU A 360 -4.47 29.07 14.34
N THR A 361 -3.51 29.17 13.44
CA THR A 361 -3.22 28.18 12.43
C THR A 361 -1.80 27.65 12.64
N VAL A 362 -1.65 26.35 12.63
CA VAL A 362 -0.36 25.66 12.53
C VAL A 362 -0.33 24.94 11.20
N THR A 363 0.63 25.28 10.33
CA THR A 363 0.90 24.56 9.08
C THR A 363 2.05 23.59 9.30
N GLY A 364 2.06 22.49 8.57
CA GLY A 364 3.09 21.47 8.63
C GLY A 364 3.27 20.82 7.27
N VAL A 365 3.73 19.56 7.26
CA VAL A 365 3.91 18.75 6.05
C VAL A 365 3.04 17.53 6.17
N SER A 366 2.17 17.32 5.19
CA SER A 366 1.29 16.14 5.10
C SER A 366 2.11 14.88 4.83
N ALA A 367 1.71 13.79 5.46
CA ALA A 367 2.30 12.47 5.24
C ALA A 367 1.27 11.37 5.54
N HIS A 368 1.49 10.17 5.03
CA HIS A 368 0.72 9.02 5.48
C HIS A 368 1.06 8.72 6.96
N SER A 369 0.07 8.32 7.76
CA SER A 369 0.26 8.10 9.21
C SER A 369 1.21 6.94 9.54
N SER A 370 1.48 6.07 8.57
CA SER A 370 2.43 4.96 8.70
C SER A 370 3.90 5.42 8.65
N GLU A 371 4.15 6.58 8.07
CA GLU A 371 5.48 7.20 7.90
C GLU A 371 5.50 8.61 8.53
N PRO A 372 5.25 8.72 9.83
CA PRO A 372 5.09 10.02 10.49
C PRO A 372 6.34 10.89 10.45
N GLU A 373 7.52 10.28 10.26
CA GLU A 373 8.81 10.95 10.08
C GLU A 373 8.93 11.72 8.76
N ALA A 374 8.17 11.32 7.73
CA ALA A 374 8.10 12.02 6.45
C ALA A 374 7.29 13.32 6.52
N GLY A 375 6.53 13.51 7.61
CA GLY A 375 5.64 14.64 7.82
C GLY A 375 6.07 15.57 8.96
N ILE A 376 5.39 16.72 9.03
CA ILE A 376 5.44 17.63 10.18
C ILE A 376 4.02 17.81 10.68
N ASN A 377 3.67 17.12 11.76
CA ASN A 377 2.30 16.99 12.24
C ASN A 377 1.77 18.29 12.88
N PRO A 378 0.85 19.03 12.24
CA PRO A 378 0.33 20.28 12.78
C PRO A 378 -0.71 20.06 13.87
N VAL A 379 -1.40 18.90 13.91
CA VAL A 379 -2.39 18.57 14.96
C VAL A 379 -1.69 18.40 16.30
N ALA A 380 -0.63 17.59 16.34
CA ALA A 380 0.16 17.40 17.56
C ALA A 380 0.76 18.73 18.06
N ARG A 381 1.32 19.53 17.15
CA ARG A 381 1.92 20.82 17.47
C ARG A 381 0.90 21.84 17.97
N MET A 382 -0.29 21.89 17.37
CA MET A 382 -1.39 22.76 17.83
C MET A 382 -1.82 22.42 19.24
N LEU A 383 -2.03 21.13 19.53
CA LEU A 383 -2.44 20.65 20.85
C LEU A 383 -1.36 20.93 21.91
N GLU A 384 -0.08 20.68 21.60
CA GLU A 384 1.03 21.03 22.49
C GLU A 384 1.15 22.53 22.72
N LEU A 385 0.98 23.35 21.67
CA LEU A 385 1.02 24.81 21.80
C LEU A 385 -0.09 25.30 22.71
N ILE A 386 -1.34 24.84 22.52
CA ILE A 386 -2.49 25.19 23.38
C ILE A 386 -2.19 24.80 24.84
N HIS A 387 -1.73 23.57 25.07
CA HIS A 387 -1.36 23.14 26.43
C HIS A 387 -0.20 23.94 27.01
N SER A 388 0.82 24.30 26.22
CA SER A 388 1.99 25.03 26.68
C SER A 388 1.72 26.48 27.10
N VAL A 389 0.63 27.08 26.63
CA VAL A 389 0.21 28.44 26.99
C VAL A 389 -0.76 28.48 28.17
N ASP A 390 -1.22 27.32 28.62
CA ASP A 390 -2.08 27.21 29.80
C ASP A 390 -1.36 27.77 31.05
N GLY A 391 -2.07 28.59 31.80
CA GLY A 391 -1.50 29.32 32.94
C GLY A 391 -0.55 30.49 32.60
N LYS A 392 -0.16 30.67 31.31
CA LYS A 392 0.66 31.79 30.83
C LYS A 392 -0.14 32.84 30.08
N ILE A 393 -1.17 32.42 29.37
CA ILE A 393 -2.16 33.25 28.71
C ILE A 393 -3.51 32.92 29.37
N ALA A 394 -4.33 33.94 29.62
CA ALA A 394 -5.64 33.72 30.24
C ALA A 394 -6.58 32.99 29.27
N LEU A 395 -6.73 31.67 29.49
CA LEU A 395 -7.63 30.78 28.77
C LEU A 395 -8.66 30.18 29.73
N LYS A 396 -9.91 30.07 29.25
CA LYS A 396 -10.92 29.24 29.93
C LYS A 396 -10.66 27.77 29.67
N HIS A 397 -10.86 26.94 30.70
CA HIS A 397 -10.73 25.51 30.60
C HIS A 397 -12.02 24.85 30.12
N ASN A 398 -11.94 24.09 29.02
CA ASN A 398 -13.07 23.35 28.46
C ASN A 398 -12.59 22.01 27.85
N HIS A 399 -13.49 21.29 27.19
CA HIS A 399 -13.21 20.01 26.54
C HIS A 399 -12.07 20.04 25.52
N ILE A 400 -11.81 21.17 24.84
CA ILE A 400 -10.70 21.28 23.87
C ILE A 400 -9.36 21.49 24.59
N THR A 401 -9.31 22.27 25.67
CA THR A 401 -8.10 22.39 26.51
C THR A 401 -7.79 21.09 27.23
N ASP A 402 -8.82 20.31 27.62
CA ASP A 402 -8.63 18.97 28.17
C ASP A 402 -8.03 18.01 27.13
N ALA A 403 -8.51 18.07 25.87
CA ALA A 403 -7.95 17.31 24.78
C ALA A 403 -6.49 17.71 24.48
N ALA A 404 -6.18 19.00 24.54
CA ALA A 404 -4.80 19.49 24.39
C ALA A 404 -3.88 18.94 25.50
N ARG A 405 -4.34 18.93 26.74
CA ARG A 405 -3.62 18.31 27.86
C ARG A 405 -3.46 16.80 27.68
N TYR A 406 -4.55 16.09 27.30
CA TYR A 406 -4.51 14.66 27.02
C TYR A 406 -3.48 14.31 25.94
N ALA A 407 -3.53 15.02 24.81
CA ALA A 407 -2.62 14.79 23.72
C ALA A 407 -1.16 15.05 24.12
N SER A 408 -0.91 16.18 24.81
CA SER A 408 0.43 16.56 25.22
C SER A 408 0.99 15.61 26.29
N ASP A 409 0.20 15.20 27.27
CA ASP A 409 0.69 14.34 28.37
C ASP A 409 0.98 12.90 27.89
N ASN A 410 0.17 12.34 26.98
CA ASN A 410 0.22 10.93 26.62
C ASN A 410 0.93 10.65 25.30
N TRP A 411 0.82 11.54 24.30
CA TRP A 411 1.33 11.34 22.95
C TRP A 411 2.39 12.36 22.54
N GLY A 412 2.10 13.65 22.68
CA GLY A 412 3.00 14.76 22.34
C GLY A 412 3.42 14.74 20.88
N LEU A 413 4.70 15.01 20.63
CA LEU A 413 5.34 14.88 19.31
C LEU A 413 6.00 13.50 19.12
N ASP A 414 5.92 12.64 20.12
CA ASP A 414 6.48 11.29 20.06
C ASP A 414 5.56 10.36 19.26
N TYR A 415 6.00 9.99 18.09
CA TYR A 415 5.28 9.07 17.21
C TYR A 415 5.72 7.60 17.34
N LEU A 416 6.60 7.27 18.31
CA LEU A 416 7.05 5.90 18.57
C LEU A 416 6.42 5.27 19.80
N GLY A 417 5.45 5.96 20.44
CA GLY A 417 4.73 5.47 21.61
C GLY A 417 5.54 5.42 22.90
N GLY A 418 6.73 6.00 22.92
CA GLY A 418 7.62 6.04 24.09
C GLY A 418 7.03 6.89 25.21
N LYS A 419 6.37 8.02 24.88
CA LYS A 419 5.76 8.92 25.86
C LYS A 419 4.64 8.24 26.65
N LEU A 420 3.78 7.46 26.01
CA LEU A 420 2.77 6.64 26.68
C LEU A 420 3.38 5.40 27.33
N GLY A 421 4.59 5.00 26.95
CA GLY A 421 5.29 3.82 27.47
C GLY A 421 4.78 2.50 26.87
N VAL A 422 4.33 2.54 25.59
CA VAL A 422 3.84 1.37 24.83
C VAL A 422 4.71 1.04 23.62
N GLY A 423 5.75 1.85 23.37
CA GLY A 423 6.66 1.68 22.25
C GLY A 423 7.37 0.31 22.23
N PHE A 424 7.49 -0.28 21.06
CA PHE A 424 8.27 -1.49 20.77
C PHE A 424 8.61 -1.55 19.29
N SER A 425 9.52 -2.45 18.91
CA SER A 425 9.97 -2.63 17.54
C SER A 425 10.15 -4.11 17.23
N ASP A 426 9.97 -4.46 15.97
CA ASP A 426 10.37 -5.74 15.38
C ASP A 426 11.56 -5.51 14.44
N ASP A 427 12.49 -6.46 14.39
CA ASP A 427 13.72 -6.31 13.58
C ASP A 427 13.44 -6.23 12.07
N PHE A 428 12.34 -6.84 11.59
CA PHE A 428 11.96 -6.85 10.18
C PHE A 428 10.96 -5.75 9.83
N MET A 429 9.91 -5.56 10.68
CA MET A 429 8.82 -4.61 10.42
C MET A 429 9.10 -3.21 10.97
N GLY A 430 10.16 -3.03 11.76
CA GLY A 430 10.49 -1.74 12.38
C GLY A 430 9.60 -1.41 13.59
N PRO A 431 9.54 -0.13 14.02
CA PRO A 431 8.88 0.28 15.25
C PRO A 431 7.35 0.39 15.12
N LEU A 432 6.66 0.29 16.28
CA LEU A 432 5.32 0.84 16.44
C LEU A 432 5.34 2.33 16.09
N THR A 433 4.35 2.80 15.33
CA THR A 433 4.12 4.24 15.18
C THR A 433 2.76 4.65 15.72
N THR A 434 2.69 5.89 16.25
CA THR A 434 1.50 6.50 16.84
C THR A 434 1.39 7.93 16.34
N SER A 435 0.34 8.28 15.62
CA SER A 435 0.21 9.60 15.00
C SER A 435 -1.12 10.26 15.37
N LEU A 436 -1.08 11.47 15.89
CA LEU A 436 -2.26 12.32 16.08
C LEU A 436 -2.72 12.83 14.70
N THR A 437 -3.77 12.25 14.15
CA THR A 437 -4.17 12.47 12.76
C THR A 437 -5.43 13.29 12.59
N PHE A 438 -6.32 13.26 13.56
CA PHE A 438 -7.61 13.91 13.45
C PHE A 438 -8.02 14.59 14.76
N VAL A 439 -8.58 15.79 14.64
CA VAL A 439 -9.34 16.46 15.68
C VAL A 439 -10.55 17.17 15.07
N GLY A 440 -11.68 17.06 15.72
CA GLY A 440 -12.92 17.69 15.27
C GLY A 440 -13.96 17.80 16.36
N LEU A 441 -14.87 18.74 16.20
CA LEU A 441 -15.99 18.97 17.11
C LEU A 441 -17.29 18.56 16.40
N ASP A 442 -18.05 17.67 17.00
CA ASP A 442 -19.43 17.41 16.62
C ASP A 442 -20.41 18.10 17.61
N ASP A 443 -21.70 17.85 17.47
CA ASP A 443 -22.72 18.50 18.31
C ASP A 443 -22.56 18.18 19.81
N ASN A 444 -21.99 17.03 20.15
CA ASN A 444 -21.97 16.49 21.51
C ASN A 444 -20.56 16.45 22.14
N ALA A 445 -19.50 16.36 21.33
CA ALA A 445 -18.16 16.12 21.83
C ALA A 445 -17.06 16.63 20.89
N PHE A 446 -15.88 16.81 21.48
CA PHE A 446 -14.63 16.95 20.73
C PHE A 446 -13.95 15.58 20.63
N LYS A 447 -13.58 15.20 19.43
CA LYS A 447 -12.93 13.92 19.13
C LYS A 447 -11.49 14.12 18.72
N LEU A 448 -10.63 13.18 19.13
CA LEU A 448 -9.23 13.14 18.81
C LEU A 448 -8.84 11.71 18.45
N ALA A 449 -8.25 11.51 17.28
CA ALA A 449 -7.77 10.22 16.82
C ALA A 449 -6.24 10.12 16.84
N VAL A 450 -5.75 9.01 17.37
CA VAL A 450 -4.36 8.57 17.25
C VAL A 450 -4.32 7.32 16.41
N ASN A 451 -3.72 7.40 15.23
CA ASN A 451 -3.49 6.24 14.37
C ASN A 451 -2.30 5.43 14.86
N LEU A 452 -2.43 4.12 14.82
CA LEU A 452 -1.41 3.15 15.21
C LEU A 452 -0.99 2.31 14.01
N ARG A 453 0.33 2.07 13.86
CA ARG A 453 0.85 1.05 12.95
C ARG A 453 1.71 0.08 13.74
N VAL A 454 1.26 -1.15 13.80
CA VAL A 454 1.65 -2.13 14.81
C VAL A 454 2.50 -3.22 14.17
N PRO A 455 3.80 -3.34 14.48
CA PRO A 455 4.61 -4.46 14.02
C PRO A 455 4.27 -5.74 14.79
N LYS A 456 4.72 -6.90 14.29
CA LYS A 456 4.63 -8.15 15.04
C LYS A 456 5.43 -8.08 16.35
N GLY A 457 5.18 -9.02 17.27
CA GLY A 457 5.88 -9.12 18.57
C GLY A 457 5.02 -8.77 19.78
N LYS A 458 3.88 -8.12 19.56
CA LYS A 458 2.88 -7.88 20.62
C LYS A 458 1.49 -8.06 20.02
N SER A 459 0.63 -8.87 20.66
CA SER A 459 -0.73 -9.04 20.16
C SER A 459 -1.55 -7.76 20.30
N PRO A 460 -2.53 -7.51 19.42
CA PRO A 460 -3.42 -6.36 19.49
C PRO A 460 -4.13 -6.24 20.84
N GLU A 461 -4.60 -7.35 21.41
CA GLU A 461 -5.28 -7.37 22.72
C GLU A 461 -4.34 -6.91 23.83
N LYS A 462 -3.07 -7.36 23.82
CA LYS A 462 -2.07 -6.92 24.79
C LYS A 462 -1.77 -5.43 24.64
N LEU A 463 -1.58 -4.95 23.42
CA LEU A 463 -1.34 -3.53 23.14
C LEU A 463 -2.54 -2.68 23.56
N LYS A 464 -3.77 -3.11 23.24
CA LYS A 464 -5.01 -2.45 23.68
C LYS A 464 -5.09 -2.36 25.20
N ALA A 465 -4.78 -3.45 25.91
CA ALA A 465 -4.79 -3.48 27.36
C ALA A 465 -3.75 -2.52 27.98
N GLU A 466 -2.53 -2.48 27.44
CA GLU A 466 -1.47 -1.56 27.88
C GLU A 466 -1.87 -0.09 27.67
N ILE A 467 -2.40 0.24 26.47
CA ILE A 467 -2.89 1.60 26.17
C ILE A 467 -4.04 1.96 27.10
N ALA A 468 -5.02 1.07 27.27
CA ALA A 468 -6.19 1.31 28.12
C ALA A 468 -5.78 1.53 29.59
N GLU A 469 -4.85 0.75 30.10
CA GLU A 469 -4.31 0.91 31.47
C GLU A 469 -3.68 2.29 31.66
N LYS A 470 -2.79 2.71 30.74
CA LYS A 470 -2.09 4.00 30.82
C LYS A 470 -3.05 5.18 30.73
N LEU A 471 -3.94 5.16 29.73
CA LEU A 471 -4.90 6.25 29.53
C LEU A 471 -5.92 6.33 30.69
N SER A 472 -6.40 5.19 31.21
CA SER A 472 -7.28 5.17 32.37
C SER A 472 -6.60 5.66 33.64
N ALA A 473 -5.31 5.35 33.84
CA ALA A 473 -4.54 5.87 34.96
C ALA A 473 -4.36 7.40 34.85
N TRP A 474 -4.10 7.91 33.65
CA TRP A 474 -4.03 9.35 33.40
C TRP A 474 -5.37 10.04 33.68
N ASP A 475 -6.49 9.48 33.21
CA ASP A 475 -7.82 10.06 33.40
C ASP A 475 -8.22 10.10 34.88
N LYS A 476 -7.99 9.01 35.62
CA LYS A 476 -8.20 8.98 37.10
C LYS A 476 -7.40 10.04 37.84
N LYS A 477 -6.15 10.30 37.42
CA LYS A 477 -5.28 11.32 38.01
C LYS A 477 -5.74 12.73 37.66
N THR A 478 -6.13 12.98 36.43
CA THR A 478 -6.46 14.32 35.92
C THR A 478 -7.91 14.71 36.09
N LYS A 479 -8.81 13.71 36.22
CA LYS A 479 -10.26 13.85 36.34
C LYS A 479 -10.88 14.58 35.15
N VAL A 480 -10.31 14.39 33.96
CA VAL A 480 -10.80 14.99 32.72
C VAL A 480 -12.11 14.35 32.27
N ASN A 481 -12.30 13.07 32.57
CA ASN A 481 -13.50 12.30 32.24
C ASN A 481 -13.63 12.10 30.71
N VAL A 482 -12.66 11.40 30.14
CA VAL A 482 -12.56 11.11 28.71
C VAL A 482 -12.97 9.66 28.40
N ASP A 483 -13.76 9.48 27.34
CA ASP A 483 -14.11 8.17 26.82
C ASP A 483 -13.12 7.74 25.74
N PHE A 484 -12.75 6.44 25.74
CA PHE A 484 -11.80 5.85 24.79
C PHE A 484 -12.41 4.69 24.03
N THR A 485 -12.21 4.66 22.72
CA THR A 485 -12.43 3.46 21.90
C THR A 485 -11.15 3.03 21.22
N TYR A 486 -11.02 1.73 20.97
CA TYR A 486 -9.81 1.11 20.43
C TYR A 486 -10.18 0.17 19.29
N SER A 487 -9.53 0.34 18.17
CA SER A 487 -9.54 -0.61 17.06
C SER A 487 -8.08 -0.91 16.71
N VAL A 488 -7.68 -2.16 16.79
CA VAL A 488 -6.31 -2.60 16.46
C VAL A 488 -6.40 -3.94 15.74
N ALA A 489 -5.90 -4.01 14.51
CA ALA A 489 -5.81 -5.21 13.70
C ALA A 489 -4.45 -5.91 13.89
N GLU A 490 -4.43 -7.23 13.67
CA GLU A 490 -3.19 -8.01 13.67
C GLU A 490 -2.25 -7.56 12.56
N PRO A 491 -0.93 -7.63 12.75
CA PRO A 491 0.02 -7.49 11.65
C PRO A 491 -0.01 -8.73 10.76
N MET A 492 0.06 -8.53 9.45
CA MET A 492 0.29 -9.60 8.49
C MET A 492 1.77 -9.99 8.48
N PHE A 493 2.06 -11.29 8.52
CA PHE A 493 3.41 -11.82 8.31
C PHE A 493 3.33 -13.21 7.67
N ARG A 494 3.99 -13.39 6.51
CA ARG A 494 4.03 -14.67 5.78
C ARG A 494 5.37 -15.35 5.96
N ASN A 495 5.35 -16.67 5.91
CA ASN A 495 6.56 -17.48 6.07
C ASN A 495 7.52 -17.25 4.89
N PRO A 496 8.73 -16.69 5.11
CA PRO A 496 9.69 -16.45 4.04
C PRO A 496 10.24 -17.73 3.39
N GLU A 497 10.06 -18.90 4.04
CA GLU A 497 10.52 -20.19 3.53
C GLU A 497 9.47 -20.89 2.63
N GLY A 498 8.28 -20.31 2.47
CA GLY A 498 7.24 -20.87 1.60
C GLY A 498 7.63 -20.80 0.11
N GLU A 499 7.34 -21.83 -0.66
CA GLU A 499 7.61 -21.87 -2.11
C GLU A 499 6.88 -20.74 -2.86
N TRP A 500 5.67 -20.42 -2.42
CA TRP A 500 4.88 -19.30 -2.92
C TRP A 500 5.65 -17.98 -2.94
N VAL A 501 6.15 -17.57 -1.77
CA VAL A 501 6.83 -16.27 -1.63
C VAL A 501 8.23 -16.29 -2.26
N LYS A 502 8.93 -17.45 -2.23
CA LYS A 502 10.23 -17.60 -2.89
C LYS A 502 10.13 -17.48 -4.40
N ALA A 503 9.10 -18.09 -5.00
CA ALA A 503 8.88 -17.99 -6.44
C ALA A 503 8.57 -16.56 -6.88
N LEU A 504 7.73 -15.86 -6.13
CA LEU A 504 7.44 -14.44 -6.37
C LEU A 504 8.71 -13.58 -6.23
N LEU A 505 9.50 -13.81 -5.16
CA LEU A 505 10.75 -13.10 -4.93
C LEU A 505 11.75 -13.31 -6.08
N ALA A 506 11.89 -14.54 -6.57
CA ALA A 506 12.77 -14.86 -7.70
C ALA A 506 12.33 -14.11 -8.96
N VAL A 507 11.05 -14.18 -9.32
CA VAL A 507 10.51 -13.48 -10.51
C VAL A 507 10.81 -11.99 -10.48
N ALA A 508 10.47 -11.32 -9.39
CA ALA A 508 10.68 -9.87 -9.31
C ALA A 508 12.16 -9.50 -9.26
N SER A 509 12.94 -10.13 -8.37
CA SER A 509 14.36 -9.78 -8.18
C SER A 509 15.21 -10.03 -9.41
N GLU A 510 14.97 -11.14 -10.13
CA GLU A 510 15.69 -11.47 -11.35
C GLU A 510 15.38 -10.51 -12.52
N ASN A 511 14.10 -10.08 -12.66
CA ASN A 511 13.74 -9.11 -13.70
C ASN A 511 14.32 -7.72 -13.43
N LEU A 512 14.40 -7.34 -12.16
CA LEU A 512 14.82 -6.01 -11.73
C LEU A 512 16.32 -5.92 -11.42
N GLY A 513 17.03 -7.06 -11.38
CA GLY A 513 18.43 -7.10 -10.95
C GLY A 513 18.62 -6.72 -9.48
N MET A 514 17.63 -7.02 -8.62
CA MET A 514 17.62 -6.67 -7.21
C MET A 514 18.13 -7.81 -6.33
N GLU A 515 18.55 -7.47 -5.10
CA GLU A 515 18.78 -8.48 -4.07
C GLU A 515 17.50 -9.28 -3.77
N HIS A 516 17.66 -10.57 -3.51
CA HIS A 516 16.57 -11.46 -3.09
C HIS A 516 16.21 -11.20 -1.62
N LYS A 517 15.59 -10.07 -1.35
CA LYS A 517 15.13 -9.65 -0.02
C LYS A 517 13.64 -9.36 -0.04
N PHE A 518 12.91 -9.97 0.91
CA PHE A 518 11.52 -9.62 1.13
C PHE A 518 11.36 -8.21 1.67
N GLY A 519 10.26 -7.57 1.27
CA GLY A 519 9.87 -6.26 1.76
C GLY A 519 8.90 -6.33 2.94
N THR A 520 8.73 -5.18 3.58
CA THR A 520 7.70 -4.93 4.59
C THR A 520 7.00 -3.61 4.27
N SER A 521 5.72 -3.51 4.56
CA SER A 521 4.93 -2.29 4.41
C SER A 521 4.42 -1.81 5.76
N ALA A 522 4.42 -0.52 5.95
CA ALA A 522 3.75 0.12 7.07
C ALA A 522 2.25 0.36 6.80
N GLY A 523 1.81 0.27 5.53
CA GLY A 523 0.43 0.24 5.09
C GLY A 523 -0.14 -1.17 5.04
N ALA A 524 -1.45 -1.29 4.84
CA ALA A 524 -2.16 -2.55 4.64
C ALA A 524 -2.96 -2.47 3.33
N THR A 525 -3.06 -3.60 2.64
CA THR A 525 -3.80 -3.75 1.38
C THR A 525 -4.97 -4.73 1.52
N SER A 526 -5.73 -4.90 0.47
CA SER A 526 -6.87 -5.84 0.41
C SER A 526 -6.51 -7.29 0.75
N VAL A 527 -5.22 -7.68 0.70
CA VAL A 527 -4.76 -9.05 0.99
C VAL A 527 -4.29 -9.26 2.44
N HIS A 528 -4.36 -8.23 3.27
CA HIS A 528 -3.86 -8.25 4.65
C HIS A 528 -4.39 -9.45 5.46
N GLU A 529 -5.68 -9.69 5.43
CA GLU A 529 -6.35 -10.75 6.18
C GLU A 529 -6.58 -12.04 5.36
N LEU A 530 -6.15 -12.08 4.08
CA LEU A 530 -6.41 -13.19 3.20
C LEU A 530 -5.35 -14.31 3.32
N PRO A 531 -5.73 -15.58 3.08
CA PRO A 531 -4.79 -16.70 3.11
C PRO A 531 -3.60 -16.47 2.17
N ASN A 532 -2.39 -16.66 2.69
CA ASN A 532 -1.13 -16.49 1.96
C ASN A 532 -1.03 -15.15 1.21
N GLY A 533 -1.72 -14.10 1.69
CA GLY A 533 -1.75 -12.79 1.07
C GLY A 533 -0.37 -12.10 1.10
N VAL A 534 0.05 -11.51 -0.02
CA VAL A 534 1.30 -10.73 -0.16
C VAL A 534 1.08 -9.56 -1.12
N GLN A 535 1.92 -8.51 -1.05
CA GLN A 535 1.99 -7.53 -2.12
C GLN A 535 3.08 -7.93 -3.13
N PHE A 536 2.83 -7.72 -4.41
CA PHE A 536 3.75 -8.05 -5.49
C PHE A 536 3.79 -6.93 -6.54
N GLY A 537 4.64 -5.92 -6.30
CA GLY A 537 4.73 -4.77 -7.20
C GLY A 537 3.43 -3.92 -7.13
N LEU A 538 3.25 -2.88 -7.93
CA LEU A 538 4.00 -2.51 -9.12
C LEU A 538 4.94 -1.29 -8.91
N ALA A 539 5.19 -0.86 -7.67
CA ALA A 539 6.09 0.24 -7.39
C ALA A 539 7.55 -0.24 -7.31
N ARG A 540 8.43 0.44 -8.03
CA ARG A 540 9.87 0.17 -8.01
C ARG A 540 10.55 0.99 -6.90
N PRO A 541 11.43 0.41 -6.09
CA PRO A 541 12.02 1.11 -4.94
C PRO A 541 12.93 2.28 -5.33
N GLU A 542 13.51 2.27 -6.54
CA GLU A 542 14.34 3.37 -7.03
C GLU A 542 13.55 4.50 -7.70
N VAL A 543 12.25 4.34 -7.92
CA VAL A 543 11.37 5.35 -8.49
C VAL A 543 10.47 5.90 -7.40
N LYS A 544 10.37 7.22 -7.30
CA LYS A 544 9.47 7.84 -6.33
C LYS A 544 8.03 7.44 -6.66
N TYR A 545 7.37 6.78 -5.73
CA TYR A 545 5.93 6.52 -5.79
C TYR A 545 5.15 7.85 -5.77
N THR A 546 4.18 7.98 -6.66
CA THR A 546 3.39 9.20 -6.84
C THR A 546 1.89 9.00 -6.69
N GLY A 547 1.43 7.80 -6.39
CA GLY A 547 0.05 7.53 -5.99
C GLY A 547 -0.40 8.49 -4.88
N HIS A 548 -1.67 8.85 -4.85
CA HIS A 548 -2.28 9.80 -3.91
C HIS A 548 -1.75 11.25 -3.96
N THR A 549 -0.77 11.55 -4.83
CA THR A 549 -0.25 12.93 -4.96
C THR A 549 -0.85 13.64 -6.18
N ASP A 550 -0.74 14.98 -6.20
CA ASP A 550 -0.98 15.74 -7.42
C ASP A 550 0.10 15.40 -8.45
N ASN A 551 -0.28 15.36 -9.73
CA ASN A 551 0.60 15.00 -10.85
C ASN A 551 1.13 13.55 -10.75
N GLU A 552 0.32 12.61 -10.29
CA GLU A 552 0.61 11.18 -10.33
C GLU A 552 1.03 10.74 -11.72
N PHE A 553 2.03 9.88 -11.79
CA PHE A 553 2.51 9.31 -13.05
C PHE A 553 3.10 7.92 -12.89
N LYS A 554 3.03 7.13 -13.95
CA LYS A 554 3.81 5.91 -14.18
C LYS A 554 4.73 6.11 -15.36
N THR A 555 5.96 5.58 -15.33
CA THR A 555 6.79 5.63 -16.55
C THR A 555 6.37 4.52 -17.52
N VAL A 556 6.51 4.79 -18.82
CA VAL A 556 6.22 3.79 -19.87
C VAL A 556 7.08 2.55 -19.69
N ASP A 557 8.39 2.74 -19.41
CA ASP A 557 9.31 1.61 -19.21
C ASP A 557 8.91 0.76 -18.00
N GLN A 558 8.52 1.39 -16.88
CA GLN A 558 8.07 0.67 -15.68
C GLN A 558 6.81 -0.14 -15.99
N PHE A 559 5.78 0.48 -16.59
CA PHE A 559 4.54 -0.22 -16.94
C PHE A 559 4.78 -1.43 -17.87
N LEU A 560 5.65 -1.25 -18.87
CA LEU A 560 5.98 -2.34 -19.79
C LEU A 560 6.79 -3.46 -19.10
N LEU A 561 7.62 -3.12 -18.12
CA LEU A 561 8.34 -4.11 -17.33
C LEU A 561 7.38 -4.83 -16.35
N ASP A 562 6.42 -4.12 -15.75
CA ASP A 562 5.36 -4.73 -14.93
C ASP A 562 4.55 -5.76 -15.73
N LEU A 563 4.19 -5.43 -16.97
CA LEU A 563 3.53 -6.37 -17.89
C LEU A 563 4.37 -7.64 -18.11
N GLN A 564 5.69 -7.50 -18.30
CA GLN A 564 6.64 -8.61 -18.43
C GLN A 564 6.68 -9.46 -17.14
N ILE A 565 6.85 -8.81 -15.99
CA ILE A 565 7.00 -9.47 -14.67
C ILE A 565 5.72 -10.23 -14.30
N VAL A 566 4.55 -9.62 -14.46
CA VAL A 566 3.27 -10.24 -14.10
C VAL A 566 2.96 -11.42 -15.02
N THR A 567 3.30 -11.33 -16.32
CA THR A 567 3.15 -12.46 -17.24
C THR A 567 4.06 -13.64 -16.84
N GLU A 568 5.33 -13.38 -16.55
CA GLU A 568 6.25 -14.40 -16.06
C GLU A 568 5.79 -15.01 -14.74
N MET A 569 5.36 -14.18 -13.80
CA MET A 569 4.84 -14.59 -12.50
C MET A 569 3.68 -15.58 -12.67
N MET A 570 2.68 -15.25 -13.48
CA MET A 570 1.54 -16.13 -13.71
C MET A 570 1.97 -17.46 -14.37
N GLY A 571 2.92 -17.44 -15.28
CA GLY A 571 3.48 -18.64 -15.89
C GLY A 571 4.18 -19.53 -14.87
N ARG A 572 5.10 -18.98 -14.08
CA ARG A 572 5.84 -19.75 -13.05
C ARG A 572 4.91 -20.28 -11.96
N ILE A 573 4.11 -19.42 -11.34
CA ILE A 573 3.18 -19.81 -10.28
C ILE A 573 2.14 -20.82 -10.80
N GLY A 574 1.66 -20.62 -12.02
CA GLY A 574 0.68 -21.50 -12.64
C GLY A 574 1.17 -22.92 -12.92
N GLN A 575 2.47 -23.14 -13.01
CA GLN A 575 3.08 -24.45 -13.33
C GLN A 575 3.83 -25.11 -12.17
N LEU A 576 4.07 -24.39 -11.04
CA LEU A 576 4.70 -25.02 -9.88
C LEU A 576 3.87 -26.22 -9.40
N PRO A 577 4.51 -27.34 -9.01
CA PRO A 577 3.77 -28.49 -8.51
C PRO A 577 3.06 -28.22 -7.17
N THR A 578 3.66 -27.40 -6.33
CA THR A 578 3.13 -26.94 -5.02
C THR A 578 3.50 -25.49 -4.79
N LEU A 579 2.69 -24.75 -4.02
CA LEU A 579 2.96 -23.38 -3.57
C LEU A 579 3.27 -23.32 -2.08
#